data_8bc87324b8aa7528977d4bfc30afb738
#
_entry.id   8bc87324b8aa7528977d4bfc30afb738
#
_cell.length_a   1.000
_cell.length_b   1.000
_cell.length_c   1.000
_cell.angle_alpha   90.00
_cell.angle_beta   90.00
_cell.angle_gamma   90.00
#
_symmetry.space_group_name_H-M   'P 1'
#
loop_
_entity.id
_entity.type
_entity.pdbx_description
1 polymer ?
#
loop_
_entity_poly.entity_id
_entity_poly.type
_entity_poly.pdbx_seq_one_letter_code
_entity_poly.pdbx_strand_id
1 'polypeptide(L)'
;MGRHILLAFLSILALAAPASAKTAAKGPPRGDWTHVVASTPAGGFVLGNPNAKVKLVEYGSLTCPHCRAFDQEGVPTLLGKYVRPGQVSWEFRNYVRDAADLTAALIARCNGARSFFPLTRALYKDQPVWFGKAAGTPKEQLEKLADLPPQRQFVAMAKLAGLDAWAAAHGLPAAKSNQCLANVKSVDQLVHMNHDATEQHPDFAGTPTFLINGALVKDVASWGSLEPKLKAALGG
;
A
#
# COMPACT_ATOMS: atom_id res chain seq x y z
N MET A 1 68.03 47.83 9.92
CA MET A 1 66.59 47.93 9.51
C MET A 1 66.23 46.64 8.79
N GLY A 2 65.72 45.64 9.51
CA GLY A 2 65.36 44.33 8.95
C GLY A 2 63.87 44.10 9.13
N ARG A 3 63.09 43.95 8.03
CA ARG A 3 61.67 43.66 8.03
C ARG A 3 61.49 42.14 8.06
N HIS A 4 60.99 41.64 9.17
CA HIS A 4 60.55 40.25 9.29
C HIS A 4 59.12 40.09 8.68
N ILE A 5 59.02 39.28 7.60
CA ILE A 5 57.73 38.89 7.00
C ILE A 5 57.29 37.61 7.69
N LEU A 6 56.20 37.71 8.47
CA LEU A 6 55.49 36.52 9.01
C LEU A 6 54.62 35.94 7.91
N LEU A 7 54.90 34.72 7.49
CA LEU A 7 54.03 33.90 6.65
C LEU A 7 53.06 33.14 7.56
N ALA A 8 51.79 33.52 7.52
CA ALA A 8 50.69 32.78 8.18
C ALA A 8 50.27 31.62 7.31
N PHE A 9 50.51 30.39 7.76
CA PHE A 9 49.95 29.17 7.14
C PHE A 9 48.50 29.00 7.54
N LEU A 10 47.61 29.17 6.57
CA LEU A 10 46.16 28.90 6.74
C LEU A 10 45.92 27.40 6.50
N SER A 11 45.75 26.62 7.58
CA SER A 11 45.41 25.20 7.51
C SER A 11 43.93 25.06 7.21
N ILE A 12 43.60 24.62 5.98
CA ILE A 12 42.21 24.27 5.58
C ILE A 12 41.88 22.89 6.14
N LEU A 13 41.04 22.86 7.17
CA LEU A 13 40.52 21.64 7.74
C LEU A 13 39.34 21.20 6.84
N ALA A 14 39.52 20.19 6.00
CA ALA A 14 38.49 19.60 5.19
C ALA A 14 37.57 18.72 6.10
N LEU A 15 36.37 19.19 6.38
CA LEU A 15 35.33 18.36 7.00
C LEU A 15 34.84 17.32 5.99
N ALA A 16 35.27 16.08 6.15
CA ALA A 16 34.71 14.94 5.43
C ALA A 16 33.33 14.64 6.02
N ALA A 17 32.22 14.85 5.27
CA ALA A 17 30.89 14.44 5.61
C ALA A 17 30.81 12.90 5.61
N PRO A 18 30.19 12.26 6.62
CA PRO A 18 30.02 10.82 6.60
C PRO A 18 29.04 10.44 5.48
N ALA A 19 29.51 9.65 4.52
CA ALA A 19 28.67 9.01 3.53
C ALA A 19 27.70 8.06 4.25
N SER A 20 26.41 8.38 4.23
CA SER A 20 25.34 7.46 4.70
C SER A 20 25.35 6.20 3.84
N ALA A 21 25.98 5.15 4.33
CA ALA A 21 25.90 3.83 3.75
C ALA A 21 24.44 3.37 3.80
N LYS A 22 23.76 3.29 2.64
CA LYS A 22 22.50 2.57 2.49
C LYS A 22 22.76 1.12 2.89
N THR A 23 22.31 0.73 4.07
CA THR A 23 22.34 -0.66 4.52
C THR A 23 21.47 -1.47 3.53
N ALA A 24 22.13 -2.26 2.68
CA ALA A 24 21.47 -3.25 1.85
C ALA A 24 20.69 -4.21 2.78
N ALA A 25 19.38 -4.27 2.61
CA ALA A 25 18.55 -5.21 3.37
C ALA A 25 19.10 -6.62 3.13
N LYS A 26 19.51 -7.31 4.20
CA LYS A 26 19.88 -8.73 4.14
C LYS A 26 18.72 -9.50 3.55
N GLY A 27 18.97 -10.26 2.49
CA GLY A 27 17.99 -11.16 1.89
C GLY A 27 17.43 -12.14 2.92
N PRO A 28 16.22 -12.68 2.69
CA PRO A 28 15.56 -13.58 3.62
C PRO A 28 16.38 -14.87 3.80
N PRO A 29 16.36 -15.42 5.02
CA PRO A 29 16.93 -16.75 5.22
C PRO A 29 16.23 -17.75 4.30
N ARG A 30 17.00 -18.52 3.51
CA ARG A 30 16.55 -19.62 2.66
C ARG A 30 15.60 -19.28 1.48
N GLY A 31 15.64 -18.05 0.95
CA GLY A 31 14.93 -17.74 -0.30
C GLY A 31 13.40 -17.62 -0.20
N ASP A 32 12.81 -17.46 0.99
CA ASP A 32 11.39 -17.15 1.13
C ASP A 32 11.19 -15.63 1.25
N TRP A 33 10.80 -15.01 0.14
CA TRP A 33 10.60 -13.57 0.06
C TRP A 33 9.19 -13.09 0.50
N THR A 34 8.30 -14.00 0.89
CA THR A 34 6.92 -13.62 1.29
C THR A 34 6.82 -12.88 2.62
N HIS A 35 7.94 -12.73 3.34
CA HIS A 35 8.02 -12.02 4.62
C HIS A 35 8.74 -10.66 4.51
N VAL A 36 9.24 -10.32 3.33
CA VAL A 36 9.93 -9.04 3.10
C VAL A 36 8.92 -8.02 2.61
N VAL A 37 8.57 -7.07 3.45
CA VAL A 37 7.59 -6.01 3.16
C VAL A 37 8.21 -4.65 3.43
N ALA A 38 7.97 -3.70 2.53
CA ALA A 38 8.39 -2.31 2.67
C ALA A 38 7.29 -1.35 2.16
N SER A 39 7.29 -0.11 2.67
CA SER A 39 6.55 0.99 2.06
C SER A 39 7.29 1.49 0.82
N THR A 40 6.54 2.00 -0.16
CA THR A 40 7.11 2.57 -1.40
C THR A 40 6.98 4.08 -1.43
N PRO A 41 7.82 4.78 -2.23
CA PRO A 41 7.68 6.24 -2.42
C PRO A 41 6.32 6.65 -3.00
N ALA A 42 5.69 5.77 -3.79
CA ALA A 42 4.35 5.98 -4.34
C ALA A 42 3.22 5.80 -3.30
N GLY A 43 3.56 5.60 -2.03
CA GLY A 43 2.59 5.42 -0.95
C GLY A 43 2.02 4.01 -0.83
N GLY A 44 2.41 3.07 -1.68
CA GLY A 44 2.02 1.67 -1.61
C GLY A 44 2.83 0.85 -0.61
N PHE A 45 2.57 -0.46 -0.60
CA PHE A 45 3.37 -1.45 0.11
C PHE A 45 3.79 -2.55 -0.85
N VAL A 46 5.08 -2.88 -0.84
CA VAL A 46 5.64 -3.93 -1.68
C VAL A 46 6.03 -5.13 -0.84
N LEU A 47 5.69 -6.32 -1.32
CA LEU A 47 6.04 -7.61 -0.75
C LEU A 47 6.91 -8.38 -1.75
N GLY A 48 8.00 -8.94 -1.26
CA GLY A 48 8.87 -9.77 -2.10
C GLY A 48 10.30 -9.25 -2.22
N ASN A 49 11.02 -9.81 -3.19
CA ASN A 49 12.40 -9.46 -3.48
C ASN A 49 12.48 -8.04 -4.10
N PRO A 50 13.18 -7.07 -3.49
CA PRO A 50 13.34 -5.75 -4.08
C PRO A 50 14.07 -5.78 -5.44
N ASN A 51 14.85 -6.85 -5.71
CA ASN A 51 15.57 -7.08 -6.96
C ASN A 51 14.88 -8.11 -7.87
N ALA A 52 13.58 -8.40 -7.65
CA ALA A 52 12.84 -9.33 -8.51
C ALA A 52 12.88 -8.90 -9.97
N LYS A 53 12.96 -9.85 -10.90
CA LYS A 53 12.95 -9.61 -12.35
C LYS A 53 11.67 -8.91 -12.79
N VAL A 54 10.55 -9.26 -12.18
CA VAL A 54 9.24 -8.68 -12.47
C VAL A 54 8.74 -7.88 -11.27
N LYS A 55 8.37 -6.63 -11.52
CA LYS A 55 7.71 -5.73 -10.58
C LYS A 55 6.23 -5.69 -10.94
N LEU A 56 5.39 -6.38 -10.17
CA LEU A 56 3.94 -6.30 -10.29
C LEU A 56 3.43 -5.19 -9.38
N VAL A 57 2.67 -4.26 -9.93
CA VAL A 57 1.88 -3.29 -9.15
C VAL A 57 0.41 -3.61 -9.34
N GLU A 58 -0.35 -3.63 -8.26
CA GLU A 58 -1.81 -3.71 -8.24
C GLU A 58 -2.38 -2.41 -7.66
N TYR A 59 -3.20 -1.72 -8.43
CA TYR A 59 -4.12 -0.72 -7.89
C TYR A 59 -5.40 -1.42 -7.48
N GLY A 60 -5.62 -1.50 -6.17
CA GLY A 60 -6.73 -2.26 -5.58
C GLY A 60 -7.62 -1.41 -4.68
N SER A 61 -8.90 -1.75 -4.63
CA SER A 61 -9.92 -1.16 -3.78
C SER A 61 -10.50 -2.22 -2.85
N LEU A 62 -10.60 -1.91 -1.56
CA LEU A 62 -11.12 -2.85 -0.56
C LEU A 62 -12.64 -3.05 -0.65
N THR A 63 -13.36 -2.16 -1.37
CA THR A 63 -14.79 -2.32 -1.66
C THR A 63 -15.06 -2.97 -3.03
N CYS A 64 -14.01 -3.23 -3.83
CA CYS A 64 -14.15 -3.83 -5.15
C CYS A 64 -14.31 -5.36 -5.09
N PRO A 65 -15.39 -5.95 -5.63
CA PRO A 65 -15.57 -7.40 -5.64
C PRO A 65 -14.57 -8.13 -6.53
N HIS A 66 -14.09 -7.51 -7.62
CA HIS A 66 -13.08 -8.09 -8.50
C HIS A 66 -11.69 -8.14 -7.83
N CYS A 67 -11.34 -7.13 -7.03
CA CYS A 67 -10.12 -7.15 -6.22
C CYS A 67 -10.18 -8.26 -5.16
N ARG A 68 -11.34 -8.44 -4.51
CA ARG A 68 -11.57 -9.56 -3.59
C ARG A 68 -11.41 -10.91 -4.30
N ALA A 69 -12.00 -11.07 -5.48
CA ALA A 69 -11.85 -12.30 -6.27
C ALA A 69 -10.37 -12.56 -6.62
N PHE A 70 -9.65 -11.54 -7.05
CA PHE A 70 -8.21 -11.64 -7.30
C PHE A 70 -7.43 -12.04 -6.05
N ASP A 71 -7.72 -11.44 -4.88
CA ASP A 71 -7.05 -11.84 -3.62
C ASP A 71 -7.28 -13.30 -3.27
N GLN A 72 -8.51 -13.79 -3.45
CA GLN A 72 -8.87 -15.18 -3.10
C GLN A 72 -8.32 -16.21 -4.08
N GLU A 73 -8.40 -15.94 -5.36
CA GLU A 73 -8.07 -16.90 -6.43
C GLU A 73 -6.60 -16.81 -6.86
N GLY A 74 -6.06 -15.59 -6.97
CA GLY A 74 -4.75 -15.33 -7.55
C GLY A 74 -3.63 -15.19 -6.54
N VAL A 75 -3.86 -14.46 -5.45
CA VAL A 75 -2.80 -14.14 -4.49
C VAL A 75 -2.13 -15.37 -3.87
N PRO A 76 -2.81 -16.47 -3.53
CA PRO A 76 -2.14 -17.67 -3.03
C PRO A 76 -1.10 -18.22 -4.03
N THR A 77 -1.44 -18.27 -5.32
CA THR A 77 -0.52 -18.70 -6.38
C THR A 77 0.57 -17.67 -6.63
N LEU A 78 0.24 -16.38 -6.67
CA LEU A 78 1.20 -15.29 -6.80
C LEU A 78 2.27 -15.37 -5.70
N LEU A 79 1.86 -15.52 -4.44
CA LEU A 79 2.78 -15.62 -3.31
C LEU A 79 3.61 -16.90 -3.37
N GLY A 80 2.98 -18.05 -3.55
CA GLY A 80 3.65 -19.35 -3.47
C GLY A 80 4.61 -19.61 -4.63
N LYS A 81 4.18 -19.28 -5.85
CA LYS A 81 4.90 -19.64 -7.07
C LYS A 81 5.87 -18.58 -7.57
N TYR A 82 5.57 -17.30 -7.35
CA TYR A 82 6.29 -16.20 -7.98
C TYR A 82 7.03 -15.30 -6.98
N VAL A 83 6.38 -14.94 -5.86
CA VAL A 83 6.98 -14.06 -4.86
C VAL A 83 7.94 -14.82 -3.95
N ARG A 84 7.54 -15.99 -3.45
CA ARG A 84 8.37 -16.82 -2.57
C ARG A 84 9.77 -17.08 -3.13
N PRO A 85 9.95 -17.52 -4.39
CA PRO A 85 11.29 -17.72 -4.97
C PRO A 85 11.99 -16.39 -5.34
N GLY A 86 11.33 -15.24 -5.24
CA GLY A 86 11.90 -13.93 -5.50
C GLY A 86 11.87 -13.49 -6.96
N GLN A 87 11.12 -14.17 -7.82
CA GLN A 87 10.98 -13.85 -9.24
C GLN A 87 10.12 -12.61 -9.49
N VAL A 88 9.08 -12.42 -8.64
CA VAL A 88 8.15 -11.29 -8.67
C VAL A 88 8.17 -10.58 -7.33
N SER A 89 8.18 -9.25 -7.36
CA SER A 89 7.74 -8.42 -6.22
C SER A 89 6.33 -7.91 -6.51
N TRP A 90 5.48 -7.89 -5.49
CA TRP A 90 4.10 -7.42 -5.61
C TRP A 90 3.90 -6.19 -4.75
N GLU A 91 3.63 -5.05 -5.39
CA GLU A 91 3.25 -3.79 -4.73
C GLU A 91 1.74 -3.62 -4.83
N PHE A 92 1.10 -3.38 -3.68
CA PHE A 92 -0.29 -2.98 -3.61
C PHE A 92 -0.39 -1.47 -3.38
N ARG A 93 -1.12 -0.78 -4.25
CA ARG A 93 -1.47 0.63 -4.15
C ARG A 93 -2.98 0.76 -3.96
N ASN A 94 -3.39 1.37 -2.85
CA ASN A 94 -4.80 1.63 -2.65
C ASN A 94 -5.32 2.62 -3.71
N TYR A 95 -6.44 2.27 -4.36
CA TYR A 95 -7.26 3.17 -5.13
C TYR A 95 -8.63 3.23 -4.47
N VAL A 96 -8.87 4.29 -3.69
CA VAL A 96 -10.06 4.41 -2.84
C VAL A 96 -11.25 4.94 -3.65
N ARG A 97 -12.38 4.23 -3.61
CA ARG A 97 -13.56 4.49 -4.44
C ARG A 97 -14.65 5.27 -3.71
N ASP A 98 -14.69 5.15 -2.39
CA ASP A 98 -15.72 5.72 -1.53
C ASP A 98 -15.22 5.86 -0.08
N ALA A 99 -16.06 6.44 0.80
CA ALA A 99 -15.70 6.65 2.19
C ALA A 99 -15.49 5.34 2.99
N ALA A 100 -16.21 4.28 2.65
CA ALA A 100 -16.03 2.97 3.29
C ALA A 100 -14.72 2.33 2.89
N ASP A 101 -14.33 2.44 1.61
CA ASP A 101 -13.03 1.98 1.09
C ASP A 101 -11.88 2.74 1.75
N LEU A 102 -11.98 4.07 1.82
CA LEU A 102 -10.97 4.90 2.48
C LEU A 102 -10.84 4.54 3.96
N THR A 103 -11.96 4.30 4.66
CA THR A 103 -11.97 3.85 6.05
C THR A 103 -11.22 2.51 6.22
N ALA A 104 -11.53 1.53 5.37
CA ALA A 104 -10.88 0.23 5.39
C ALA A 104 -9.38 0.33 5.04
N ALA A 105 -9.01 1.19 4.07
CA ALA A 105 -7.62 1.45 3.70
C ALA A 105 -6.82 2.08 4.86
N LEU A 106 -7.39 3.04 5.58
CA LEU A 106 -6.77 3.63 6.77
C LEU A 106 -6.50 2.58 7.87
N ILE A 107 -7.43 1.64 8.07
CA ILE A 107 -7.26 0.53 9.02
C ILE A 107 -6.14 -0.42 8.55
N ALA A 108 -6.16 -0.86 7.29
CA ALA A 108 -5.14 -1.76 6.75
C ALA A 108 -3.71 -1.20 6.88
N ARG A 109 -3.57 0.12 6.73
CA ARG A 109 -2.30 0.85 6.75
C ARG A 109 -1.81 1.20 8.15
N CYS A 110 -2.67 1.08 9.18
CA CYS A 110 -2.48 1.65 10.51
C CYS A 110 -1.20 1.17 11.22
N ASN A 111 -0.83 -0.09 11.09
CA ASN A 111 0.37 -0.67 11.69
C ASN A 111 1.57 -0.74 10.71
N GLY A 112 1.51 -0.01 9.60
CA GLY A 112 2.59 0.07 8.61
C GLY A 112 2.80 -1.23 7.81
N ALA A 113 3.95 -1.32 7.17
CA ALA A 113 4.24 -2.32 6.13
C ALA A 113 4.03 -3.77 6.59
N ARG A 114 4.49 -4.12 7.79
CA ARG A 114 4.45 -5.51 8.28
C ARG A 114 3.03 -6.05 8.42
N SER A 115 2.07 -5.21 8.78
CA SER A 115 0.67 -5.60 9.02
C SER A 115 -0.22 -5.38 7.81
N PHE A 116 0.25 -4.66 6.80
CA PHE A 116 -0.57 -4.22 5.67
C PHE A 116 -1.19 -5.40 4.90
N PHE A 117 -0.37 -6.31 4.37
CA PHE A 117 -0.88 -7.43 3.58
C PHE A 117 -1.77 -8.39 4.38
N PRO A 118 -1.42 -8.81 5.62
CA PRO A 118 -2.32 -9.59 6.45
C PRO A 118 -3.69 -8.94 6.68
N LEU A 119 -3.72 -7.63 7.02
CA LEU A 119 -4.97 -6.90 7.25
C LEU A 119 -5.76 -6.70 5.95
N THR A 120 -5.11 -6.36 4.83
CA THR A 120 -5.74 -6.22 3.51
C THR A 120 -6.44 -7.51 3.10
N ARG A 121 -5.76 -8.65 3.22
CA ARG A 121 -6.34 -9.96 2.89
C ARG A 121 -7.48 -10.36 3.81
N ALA A 122 -7.38 -10.05 5.11
CA ALA A 122 -8.47 -10.27 6.05
C ALA A 122 -9.69 -9.37 5.73
N LEU A 123 -9.47 -8.10 5.35
CA LEU A 123 -10.52 -7.19 4.89
C LEU A 123 -11.21 -7.71 3.63
N TYR A 124 -10.48 -8.23 2.65
CA TYR A 124 -11.08 -8.87 1.47
C TYR A 124 -11.88 -10.13 1.82
N LYS A 125 -11.36 -10.97 2.70
CA LYS A 125 -12.07 -12.16 3.17
C LYS A 125 -13.44 -11.80 3.75
N ASP A 126 -13.47 -10.78 4.61
CA ASP A 126 -14.65 -10.36 5.35
C ASP A 126 -15.43 -9.23 4.63
N GLN A 127 -15.03 -8.84 3.40
CA GLN A 127 -15.64 -7.76 2.63
C GLN A 127 -17.18 -7.84 2.55
N PRO A 128 -17.82 -9.01 2.28
CA PRO A 128 -19.28 -9.07 2.20
C PRO A 128 -19.98 -8.64 3.49
N VAL A 129 -19.34 -8.86 4.65
CA VAL A 129 -19.91 -8.54 5.96
C VAL A 129 -19.78 -7.05 6.26
N TRP A 130 -18.55 -6.53 6.29
CA TRP A 130 -18.34 -5.13 6.69
C TRP A 130 -18.80 -4.14 5.61
N PHE A 131 -18.56 -4.47 4.33
CA PHE A 131 -19.01 -3.61 3.22
C PHE A 131 -20.53 -3.68 3.05
N GLY A 132 -21.15 -4.85 3.27
CA GLY A 132 -22.61 -4.98 3.30
C GLY A 132 -23.26 -4.06 4.34
N LYS A 133 -22.68 -3.93 5.54
CA LYS A 133 -23.14 -2.98 6.56
C LYS A 133 -22.96 -1.53 6.09
N ALA A 134 -21.80 -1.18 5.55
CA ALA A 134 -21.53 0.16 5.03
C ALA A 134 -22.49 0.55 3.91
N ALA A 135 -22.71 -0.34 2.94
CA ALA A 135 -23.60 -0.13 1.79
C ALA A 135 -25.09 -0.09 2.20
N GLY A 136 -25.46 -0.80 3.25
CA GLY A 136 -26.81 -0.78 3.83
C GLY A 136 -27.09 0.40 4.75
N THR A 137 -26.12 1.31 4.97
CA THR A 137 -26.30 2.47 5.83
C THR A 137 -27.29 3.46 5.19
N PRO A 138 -28.38 3.87 5.92
CA PRO A 138 -29.34 4.83 5.41
C PRO A 138 -28.68 6.16 4.98
N LYS A 139 -29.16 6.72 3.89
CA LYS A 139 -28.65 7.99 3.33
C LYS A 139 -28.57 9.11 4.38
N GLU A 140 -29.60 9.26 5.20
CA GLU A 140 -29.64 10.23 6.30
C GLU A 140 -28.49 10.08 7.31
N GLN A 141 -28.07 8.84 7.59
CA GLN A 141 -26.92 8.60 8.47
C GLN A 141 -25.60 8.95 7.77
N LEU A 142 -25.49 8.70 6.48
CA LEU A 142 -24.31 9.10 5.68
C LEU A 142 -24.20 10.62 5.58
N GLU A 143 -25.31 11.33 5.41
CA GLU A 143 -25.35 12.79 5.42
C GLU A 143 -24.88 13.36 6.77
N LYS A 144 -25.35 12.80 7.89
CA LYS A 144 -24.86 13.17 9.23
C LYS A 144 -23.36 12.92 9.44
N LEU A 145 -22.77 11.95 8.72
CA LEU A 145 -21.32 11.79 8.75
C LEU A 145 -20.59 12.94 8.06
N ALA A 146 -21.12 13.46 6.97
CA ALA A 146 -20.53 14.58 6.23
C ALA A 146 -20.51 15.89 7.06
N ASP A 147 -21.43 16.05 8.01
CA ASP A 147 -21.49 17.19 8.93
C ASP A 147 -20.46 17.10 10.08
N LEU A 148 -19.83 15.94 10.27
CA LEU A 148 -18.81 15.77 11.30
C LEU A 148 -17.48 16.43 10.89
N PRO A 149 -16.66 16.89 11.85
CA PRO A 149 -15.29 17.27 11.57
C PRO A 149 -14.53 16.15 10.85
N PRO A 150 -13.66 16.44 9.87
CA PRO A 150 -12.97 15.44 9.05
C PRO A 150 -12.33 14.30 9.87
N GLN A 151 -11.74 14.63 11.02
CA GLN A 151 -11.09 13.67 11.92
C GLN A 151 -12.07 12.66 12.56
N ARG A 152 -13.39 12.94 12.50
CA ARG A 152 -14.43 12.09 13.07
C ARG A 152 -15.22 11.30 12.04
N GLN A 153 -15.20 11.72 10.78
CA GLN A 153 -16.00 11.09 9.72
C GLN A 153 -15.64 9.61 9.53
N PHE A 154 -14.36 9.29 9.41
CA PHE A 154 -13.91 7.90 9.20
C PHE A 154 -14.01 7.04 10.46
N VAL A 155 -13.89 7.62 11.65
CA VAL A 155 -14.18 6.93 12.92
C VAL A 155 -15.64 6.54 13.01
N ALA A 156 -16.54 7.43 12.61
CA ALA A 156 -17.98 7.16 12.59
C ALA A 156 -18.36 6.15 11.48
N MET A 157 -17.76 6.26 10.28
CA MET A 157 -17.92 5.28 9.21
C MET A 157 -17.46 3.90 9.64
N ALA A 158 -16.32 3.78 10.35
CA ALA A 158 -15.82 2.51 10.86
C ALA A 158 -16.83 1.84 11.80
N LYS A 159 -17.52 2.60 12.65
CA LYS A 159 -18.58 2.08 13.52
C LYS A 159 -19.79 1.57 12.72
N LEU A 160 -20.25 2.34 11.73
CA LEU A 160 -21.38 1.92 10.88
C LEU A 160 -21.07 0.65 10.10
N ALA A 161 -19.84 0.52 9.59
CA ALA A 161 -19.38 -0.67 8.89
C ALA A 161 -19.03 -1.86 9.84
N GLY A 162 -18.96 -1.63 11.16
CA GLY A 162 -18.47 -2.62 12.13
C GLY A 162 -16.96 -2.86 12.04
N LEU A 163 -16.23 -1.96 11.38
CA LEU A 163 -14.80 -2.05 11.19
C LEU A 163 -13.99 -1.71 12.45
N ASP A 164 -14.57 -1.01 13.42
CA ASP A 164 -13.98 -0.75 14.73
C ASP A 164 -13.81 -2.05 15.54
N ALA A 165 -14.87 -2.84 15.66
CA ALA A 165 -14.86 -4.15 16.31
C ALA A 165 -13.99 -5.14 15.51
N TRP A 166 -14.10 -5.10 14.18
CA TRP A 166 -13.27 -5.92 13.28
C TRP A 166 -11.77 -5.64 13.48
N ALA A 167 -11.38 -4.38 13.52
CA ALA A 167 -9.99 -3.97 13.71
C ALA A 167 -9.45 -4.45 15.07
N ALA A 168 -10.24 -4.33 16.14
CA ALA A 168 -9.88 -4.82 17.47
C ALA A 168 -9.65 -6.35 17.46
N ALA A 169 -10.52 -7.10 16.80
CA ALA A 169 -10.39 -8.56 16.65
C ALA A 169 -9.14 -8.96 15.83
N HIS A 170 -8.64 -8.07 14.97
CA HIS A 170 -7.43 -8.27 14.16
C HIS A 170 -6.16 -7.60 14.73
N GLY A 171 -6.14 -7.36 16.05
CA GLY A 171 -4.95 -6.89 16.75
C GLY A 171 -4.69 -5.39 16.64
N LEU A 172 -5.70 -4.59 16.25
CA LEU A 172 -5.63 -3.14 16.20
C LEU A 172 -6.56 -2.53 17.26
N PRO A 173 -6.08 -2.23 18.48
CA PRO A 173 -6.92 -1.69 19.56
C PRO A 173 -7.64 -0.41 19.15
N ALA A 174 -8.83 -0.16 19.71
CA ALA A 174 -9.70 0.97 19.37
C ALA A 174 -8.99 2.32 19.44
N ALA A 175 -8.16 2.58 20.44
CA ALA A 175 -7.40 3.82 20.54
C ALA A 175 -6.45 4.01 19.35
N LYS A 176 -5.81 2.93 18.89
CA LYS A 176 -4.88 2.97 17.75
C LYS A 176 -5.64 3.12 16.44
N SER A 177 -6.71 2.36 16.21
CA SER A 177 -7.53 2.47 15.00
C SER A 177 -8.14 3.86 14.87
N ASN A 178 -8.69 4.43 15.95
CA ASN A 178 -9.23 5.79 15.96
C ASN A 178 -8.15 6.84 15.62
N GLN A 179 -6.93 6.69 16.12
CA GLN A 179 -5.82 7.57 15.77
C GLN A 179 -5.49 7.51 14.27
N CYS A 180 -5.49 6.32 13.68
CA CYS A 180 -5.23 6.15 12.24
C CYS A 180 -6.38 6.70 11.39
N LEU A 181 -7.63 6.47 11.78
CA LEU A 181 -8.83 6.96 11.11
C LEU A 181 -8.95 8.49 11.16
N ALA A 182 -8.43 9.13 12.22
CA ALA A 182 -8.41 10.58 12.37
C ALA A 182 -7.20 11.27 11.70
N ASN A 183 -6.30 10.51 11.08
CA ASN A 183 -5.06 11.04 10.52
C ASN A 183 -5.28 11.64 9.12
N VAL A 184 -5.46 12.95 9.06
CA VAL A 184 -5.70 13.72 7.82
C VAL A 184 -4.58 13.51 6.79
N LYS A 185 -3.31 13.44 7.22
CA LYS A 185 -2.19 13.21 6.28
C LYS A 185 -2.30 11.85 5.57
N SER A 186 -2.81 10.83 6.28
CA SER A 186 -3.03 9.52 5.65
C SER A 186 -4.21 9.53 4.69
N VAL A 187 -5.24 10.33 4.97
CA VAL A 187 -6.35 10.58 4.04
C VAL A 187 -5.84 11.27 2.79
N ASP A 188 -5.10 12.37 2.94
CA ASP A 188 -4.53 13.14 1.83
C ASP A 188 -3.63 12.25 0.96
N GLN A 189 -2.80 11.40 1.58
CA GLN A 189 -1.95 10.45 0.84
C GLN A 189 -2.77 9.49 -0.02
N LEU A 190 -3.87 8.94 0.51
CA LEU A 190 -4.75 8.03 -0.24
C LEU A 190 -5.45 8.74 -1.40
N VAL A 191 -5.89 9.98 -1.20
CA VAL A 191 -6.50 10.79 -2.26
C VAL A 191 -5.47 11.13 -3.34
N HIS A 192 -4.24 11.50 -2.97
CA HIS A 192 -3.15 11.73 -3.94
C HIS A 192 -2.81 10.48 -4.74
N MET A 193 -2.81 9.30 -4.13
CA MET A 193 -2.57 8.04 -4.84
C MET A 193 -3.62 7.78 -5.95
N ASN A 194 -4.88 8.16 -5.72
CA ASN A 194 -5.92 8.07 -6.75
C ASN A 194 -5.62 9.01 -7.94
N HIS A 195 -5.28 10.25 -7.62
CA HIS A 195 -4.94 11.26 -8.62
C HIS A 195 -3.74 10.80 -9.46
N ASP A 196 -2.65 10.38 -8.80
CA ASP A 196 -1.45 9.89 -9.47
C ASP A 196 -1.73 8.68 -10.37
N ALA A 197 -2.61 7.77 -9.94
CA ALA A 197 -2.97 6.60 -10.72
C ALA A 197 -3.63 6.98 -12.06
N THR A 198 -4.53 7.96 -12.07
CA THR A 198 -5.25 8.41 -13.28
C THR A 198 -4.42 9.35 -14.14
N GLU A 199 -3.57 10.20 -13.55
CA GLU A 199 -2.67 11.06 -14.32
C GLU A 199 -1.56 10.28 -15.03
N GLN A 200 -0.90 9.35 -14.30
CA GLN A 200 0.19 8.57 -14.86
C GLN A 200 -0.27 7.49 -15.84
N HIS A 201 -1.55 7.08 -15.75
CA HIS A 201 -2.13 6.03 -16.58
C HIS A 201 -3.47 6.48 -17.15
N PRO A 202 -3.48 7.22 -18.28
CA PRO A 202 -4.73 7.71 -18.90
C PRO A 202 -5.73 6.60 -19.27
N ASP A 203 -5.24 5.37 -19.49
CA ASP A 203 -6.05 4.18 -19.75
C ASP A 203 -6.51 3.45 -18.47
N PHE A 204 -6.40 4.09 -17.29
CA PHE A 204 -6.83 3.51 -16.02
C PHE A 204 -8.35 3.33 -16.00
N ALA A 205 -8.81 2.09 -16.07
CA ALA A 205 -10.24 1.77 -16.22
C ALA A 205 -10.97 1.43 -14.91
N GLY A 206 -10.25 1.41 -13.78
CA GLY A 206 -10.81 1.03 -12.47
C GLY A 206 -9.96 0.00 -11.73
N THR A 207 -10.60 -0.79 -10.86
CA THR A 207 -9.88 -1.76 -10.01
C THR A 207 -10.40 -3.19 -10.17
N PRO A 208 -9.51 -4.20 -10.14
CA PRO A 208 -8.06 -4.07 -10.06
C PRO A 208 -7.45 -3.60 -11.39
N THR A 209 -6.42 -2.77 -11.32
CA THR A 209 -5.57 -2.43 -12.46
C THR A 209 -4.14 -2.86 -12.15
N PHE A 210 -3.45 -3.44 -13.12
CA PHE A 210 -2.11 -3.99 -12.93
C PHE A 210 -1.08 -3.29 -13.81
N LEU A 211 0.14 -3.13 -13.25
CA LEU A 211 1.33 -2.80 -14.03
C LEU A 211 2.36 -3.91 -13.89
N ILE A 212 3.02 -4.24 -14.99
CA ILE A 212 4.19 -5.12 -15.02
C ILE A 212 5.39 -4.29 -15.47
N ASN A 213 6.40 -4.20 -14.62
CA ASN A 213 7.61 -3.40 -14.86
C ASN A 213 7.31 -1.93 -15.27
N GLY A 214 6.27 -1.34 -14.66
CA GLY A 214 5.83 0.03 -14.91
C GLY A 214 4.87 0.20 -16.10
N ALA A 215 4.69 -0.81 -16.94
CA ALA A 215 3.74 -0.77 -18.05
C ALA A 215 2.35 -1.25 -17.62
N LEU A 216 1.31 -0.48 -17.97
CA LEU A 216 -0.09 -0.85 -17.71
C LEU A 216 -0.47 -2.09 -18.52
N VAL A 217 -1.09 -3.07 -17.85
CA VAL A 217 -1.55 -4.31 -18.45
C VAL A 217 -3.04 -4.16 -18.78
N LYS A 218 -3.35 -3.99 -20.06
CA LYS A 218 -4.74 -3.79 -20.53
C LYS A 218 -5.54 -5.09 -20.46
N ASP A 219 -6.87 -4.96 -20.27
CA ASP A 219 -7.87 -6.05 -20.31
C ASP A 219 -7.60 -7.17 -19.29
N VAL A 220 -7.04 -6.81 -18.14
CA VAL A 220 -6.72 -7.75 -17.05
C VAL A 220 -7.40 -7.32 -15.76
N ALA A 221 -8.35 -8.15 -15.28
CA ALA A 221 -9.05 -7.94 -14.00
C ALA A 221 -9.11 -9.22 -13.15
N SER A 222 -8.51 -10.32 -13.59
CA SER A 222 -8.53 -11.62 -12.90
C SER A 222 -7.15 -12.29 -12.93
N TRP A 223 -6.96 -13.26 -12.04
CA TRP A 223 -5.74 -14.08 -12.04
C TRP A 223 -5.53 -14.82 -13.37
N GLY A 224 -6.60 -15.40 -13.92
CA GLY A 224 -6.50 -16.14 -15.17
C GLY A 224 -5.99 -15.31 -16.35
N SER A 225 -6.32 -14.02 -16.39
CA SER A 225 -5.81 -13.09 -17.41
C SER A 225 -4.44 -12.48 -17.05
N LEU A 226 -4.08 -12.38 -15.75
CA LEU A 226 -2.80 -11.82 -15.31
C LEU A 226 -1.64 -12.83 -15.39
N GLU A 227 -1.85 -14.08 -14.96
CA GLU A 227 -0.76 -15.08 -14.88
C GLU A 227 -0.02 -15.30 -16.21
N PRO A 228 -0.69 -15.41 -17.37
CA PRO A 228 0.01 -15.50 -18.67
C PRO A 228 0.93 -14.31 -18.96
N LYS A 229 0.52 -13.09 -18.57
CA LYS A 229 1.33 -11.89 -18.76
C LYS A 229 2.55 -11.88 -17.84
N LEU A 230 2.40 -12.36 -16.57
CA LEU A 230 3.54 -12.55 -15.66
C LEU A 230 4.54 -13.58 -16.18
N LYS A 231 4.05 -14.70 -16.71
CA LYS A 231 4.92 -15.74 -17.33
C LYS A 231 5.70 -15.18 -18.50
N ALA A 232 5.04 -14.46 -19.41
CA ALA A 232 5.70 -13.80 -20.54
C ALA A 232 6.79 -12.82 -20.08
N ALA A 233 6.52 -12.01 -19.06
CA ALA A 233 7.50 -11.07 -18.48
C ALA A 233 8.69 -11.79 -17.82
N LEU A 234 8.51 -13.00 -17.34
CA LEU A 234 9.56 -13.85 -16.79
C LEU A 234 10.38 -14.58 -17.87
N GLY A 235 9.93 -14.56 -19.15
CA GLY A 235 10.62 -15.21 -20.28
C GLY A 235 10.20 -16.66 -20.46
N GLY A 236 8.98 -17.00 -20.04
CA GLY A 236 8.37 -18.32 -20.18
C GLY A 236 7.35 -18.38 -21.28
#